data_3f62542546fd84631cf64f19b8b077c3
#
_entry.id   3f62542546fd84631cf64f19b8b077c3
#
_cell.length_a   1.000
_cell.length_b   1.000
_cell.length_c   1.000
_cell.angle_alpha   90.00
_cell.angle_beta   90.00
_cell.angle_gamma   90.00
#
_symmetry.space_group_name_H-M   'P 1'
#
loop_
_entity.id
_entity.type
_entity.pdbx_description
1 polymer ?
#
loop_
_entity_poly.entity_id
_entity_poly.type
_entity_poly.pdbx_seq_one_letter_code
_entity_poly.pdbx_strand_id
1 'polypeptide(L)'
;LDGSEAVVTLAHDNIRVLGRVGLLKTRKAYAVLSDNVHNNVFFYNNSVSVALRALTERLYYVKGKDGFVPCPKPTASFTLLKPILKRLRRHMPALPPVWTAEEFVQSYTGSKRKRYEAALANLERRGLRRSDGYLKTFIKAELYNGTTKKNPCPRIIQPRTPEYNIAVGVYLRPMEKLVYKAIDRLFGSHVVLKCDNMWKRAETIASYWSEFKEPAFVGLDASRFDQHTSKEALEFEHSFYEQMHSDPLFSELLRWQRDQVGFANMCDGSIKYKVEGCRASGDMNTALGNVLIMCVLTYNYLKDLPCTWRFINDGDDCGIFVEKKDLHYLSGIPAHHLAYGYEMEIE
;
A
#
# COMPACT_ATOMS: atom_id res chain seq x y z
N LEU A 1 22.71 -10.11 8.91
CA LEU A 1 23.34 -8.79 8.92
C LEU A 1 22.91 -8.06 10.18
N ASP A 2 23.83 -7.66 11.00
CA ASP A 2 23.59 -6.93 12.25
C ASP A 2 23.41 -5.41 12.02
N GLY A 3 23.48 -4.95 10.79
CA GLY A 3 23.43 -3.54 10.41
C GLY A 3 24.75 -2.81 10.57
N SER A 4 25.85 -3.53 10.84
CA SER A 4 27.19 -2.94 11.08
C SER A 4 27.92 -2.56 9.80
N GLU A 5 27.50 -3.02 8.63
CA GLU A 5 27.99 -2.44 7.39
C GLU A 5 27.45 -1.00 7.28
N ALA A 6 28.39 -0.07 7.20
CA ALA A 6 28.18 1.37 7.20
C ALA A 6 27.25 1.83 6.04
N VAL A 7 25.98 1.53 6.15
CA VAL A 7 24.95 2.27 5.43
C VAL A 7 24.86 3.61 6.13
N VAL A 8 25.25 4.66 5.45
CA VAL A 8 25.09 6.04 5.95
C VAL A 8 23.60 6.21 6.27
N THR A 9 23.28 6.17 7.57
CA THR A 9 21.90 6.36 8.02
C THR A 9 21.61 7.83 7.84
N LEU A 10 20.82 8.17 6.83
CA LEU A 10 20.34 9.52 6.60
C LEU A 10 19.55 9.97 7.84
N ALA A 11 19.96 11.10 8.43
CA ALA A 11 19.19 11.74 9.48
C ALA A 11 17.94 12.42 8.89
N HIS A 12 16.85 12.43 9.65
CA HIS A 12 15.66 13.21 9.30
C HIS A 12 15.07 13.82 10.58
N ASP A 13 14.72 15.11 10.55
CA ASP A 13 14.24 15.87 11.72
C ASP A 13 12.97 15.29 12.36
N ASN A 14 12.18 14.62 11.57
CA ASN A 14 10.94 13.97 12.01
C ASN A 14 11.17 12.60 12.68
N ILE A 15 12.41 12.13 12.82
CA ILE A 15 12.75 10.86 13.46
C ILE A 15 13.53 11.13 14.75
N ARG A 16 13.02 10.61 15.87
CA ARG A 16 13.66 10.73 17.19
C ARG A 16 13.85 9.36 17.84
N VAL A 17 15.06 9.03 18.19
CA VAL A 17 15.36 7.88 19.05
C VAL A 17 15.05 8.27 20.50
N LEU A 18 14.13 7.53 21.15
CA LEU A 18 13.63 7.84 22.50
C LEU A 18 14.48 7.20 23.62
N GLY A 19 15.27 6.19 23.29
CA GLY A 19 16.14 5.49 24.22
C GLY A 19 16.74 4.25 23.56
N ARG A 20 17.90 3.83 24.05
CA ARG A 20 18.54 2.57 23.70
C ARG A 20 18.71 1.75 24.97
N VAL A 21 18.31 0.49 24.92
CA VAL A 21 18.51 -0.49 25.99
C VAL A 21 19.54 -1.49 25.48
N GLY A 22 20.60 -1.72 26.26
CA GLY A 22 21.86 -2.26 25.82
C GLY A 22 21.95 -3.70 25.32
N LEU A 23 20.88 -4.42 25.04
CA LEU A 23 20.95 -5.82 24.59
C LEU A 23 20.19 -6.03 23.27
N LEU A 24 20.94 -6.22 22.20
CA LEU A 24 20.45 -6.63 20.91
C LEU A 24 20.03 -8.11 20.95
N LYS A 25 18.72 -8.38 20.87
CA LYS A 25 18.22 -9.75 20.65
C LYS A 25 18.23 -10.05 19.16
N THR A 26 19.06 -11.02 18.75
CA THR A 26 19.09 -11.49 17.36
C THR A 26 17.89 -12.38 17.06
N ARG A 27 17.25 -12.16 15.92
CA ARG A 27 16.29 -13.11 15.35
C ARG A 27 17.03 -14.38 14.94
N LYS A 28 16.40 -15.54 15.16
CA LYS A 28 16.95 -16.83 14.76
C LYS A 28 16.07 -17.43 13.67
N ALA A 29 16.66 -17.96 12.60
CA ALA A 29 16.01 -18.84 11.65
C ALA A 29 16.43 -20.26 11.94
N TYR A 30 15.48 -21.18 11.81
CA TYR A 30 15.73 -22.61 11.93
C TYR A 30 15.49 -23.24 10.55
N ALA A 31 16.49 -23.93 10.01
CA ALA A 31 16.30 -24.77 8.83
C ALA A 31 15.83 -26.15 9.29
N VAL A 32 14.79 -26.67 8.67
CA VAL A 32 14.49 -28.09 8.73
C VAL A 32 15.52 -28.80 7.85
N LEU A 33 16.16 -29.85 8.37
CA LEU A 33 17.24 -30.60 7.73
C LEU A 33 16.94 -30.86 6.25
N SER A 34 17.66 -30.20 5.37
CA SER A 34 17.74 -30.50 3.95
C SER A 34 19.18 -30.25 3.50
N ASP A 35 19.69 -31.08 2.62
CA ASP A 35 21.05 -31.01 2.06
C ASP A 35 21.28 -29.72 1.22
N ASN A 36 20.25 -28.92 1.00
CA ASN A 36 20.25 -27.71 0.20
C ASN A 36 20.10 -26.42 1.04
N VAL A 37 20.76 -26.31 2.19
CA VAL A 37 20.82 -25.08 2.94
C VAL A 37 21.72 -24.09 2.19
N HIS A 38 21.11 -23.17 1.44
CA HIS A 38 21.84 -22.07 0.83
C HIS A 38 22.38 -21.17 1.93
N ASN A 39 23.70 -21.13 2.12
CA ASN A 39 24.40 -20.35 3.13
C ASN A 39 24.23 -18.82 2.99
N ASN A 40 23.51 -18.35 1.97
CA ASN A 40 23.33 -16.93 1.66
C ASN A 40 21.94 -16.38 1.96
N VAL A 41 21.17 -17.04 2.84
CA VAL A 41 19.86 -16.54 3.26
C VAL A 41 20.00 -15.75 4.56
N PHE A 42 19.48 -14.53 4.59
CA PHE A 42 19.48 -13.68 5.78
C PHE A 42 18.13 -12.97 5.98
N PHE A 43 17.94 -12.40 7.16
CA PHE A 43 16.84 -11.49 7.48
C PHE A 43 17.34 -10.42 8.45
N TYR A 44 16.63 -9.29 8.49
CA TYR A 44 16.99 -8.19 9.34
C TYR A 44 16.53 -8.39 10.79
N ASN A 45 17.37 -7.96 11.75
CA ASN A 45 17.01 -7.90 13.16
C ASN A 45 15.95 -6.80 13.40
N ASN A 46 15.20 -6.94 14.50
CA ASN A 46 14.28 -5.91 14.95
C ASN A 46 15.01 -4.91 15.87
N SER A 47 15.99 -4.19 15.31
CA SER A 47 16.85 -3.25 16.02
C SER A 47 16.61 -1.80 15.61
N VAL A 48 17.04 -0.86 16.47
CA VAL A 48 16.95 0.58 16.21
C VAL A 48 17.70 0.97 14.94
N SER A 49 18.90 0.42 14.70
CA SER A 49 19.69 0.72 13.50
C SER A 49 18.98 0.31 12.22
N VAL A 50 18.43 -0.92 12.18
CA VAL A 50 17.66 -1.43 11.03
C VAL A 50 16.38 -0.60 10.84
N ALA A 51 15.69 -0.25 11.92
CA ALA A 51 14.48 0.56 11.87
C ALA A 51 14.75 2.00 11.37
N LEU A 52 15.84 2.63 11.80
CA LEU A 52 16.24 3.95 11.30
C LEU A 52 16.46 3.92 9.79
N ARG A 53 17.25 2.96 9.30
CA ARG A 53 17.46 2.78 7.86
C ARG A 53 16.13 2.56 7.13
N ALA A 54 15.29 1.65 7.62
CA ALA A 54 14.02 1.34 6.99
C ALA A 54 13.08 2.56 6.95
N LEU A 55 12.99 3.33 8.03
CA LEU A 55 12.18 4.55 8.09
C LEU A 55 12.68 5.60 7.11
N THR A 56 13.99 5.88 7.08
CA THR A 56 14.56 6.89 6.18
C THR A 56 14.37 6.51 4.72
N GLU A 57 14.72 5.28 4.34
CA GLU A 57 14.66 4.82 2.94
C GLU A 57 13.26 4.43 2.45
N ARG A 58 12.27 4.23 3.35
CA ARG A 58 10.90 3.83 3.01
C ARG A 58 9.84 4.92 3.20
N LEU A 59 10.19 6.03 3.87
CA LEU A 59 9.21 7.10 4.12
C LEU A 59 9.66 8.45 3.57
N TYR A 60 10.97 8.75 3.58
CA TYR A 60 11.43 10.09 3.30
C TYR A 60 12.28 10.20 2.05
N TYR A 61 13.08 9.19 1.74
CA TYR A 61 14.08 9.26 0.66
C TYR A 61 13.95 8.09 -0.32
N VAL A 62 14.14 8.40 -1.58
CA VAL A 62 14.29 7.42 -2.66
C VAL A 62 15.73 7.42 -3.16
N LYS A 63 16.16 6.34 -3.78
CA LYS A 63 17.50 6.23 -4.34
C LYS A 63 17.53 6.91 -5.71
N GLY A 64 18.19 8.07 -5.79
CA GLY A 64 18.50 8.76 -7.05
C GLY A 64 19.81 8.28 -7.67
N LYS A 65 20.23 8.92 -8.76
CA LYS A 65 21.48 8.61 -9.48
C LYS A 65 22.72 8.84 -8.61
N ASP A 66 22.76 9.95 -7.89
CA ASP A 66 23.93 10.40 -7.13
C ASP A 66 23.76 10.22 -5.61
N GLY A 67 22.79 9.41 -5.18
CA GLY A 67 22.51 9.17 -3.77
C GLY A 67 21.02 9.22 -3.44
N PHE A 68 20.71 9.46 -2.17
CA PHE A 68 19.33 9.54 -1.72
C PHE A 68 18.78 10.97 -1.90
N VAL A 69 17.58 11.06 -2.46
CA VAL A 69 16.83 12.32 -2.68
C VAL A 69 15.47 12.23 -2.02
N PRO A 70 14.82 13.35 -1.68
CA PRO A 70 13.44 13.33 -1.21
C PRO A 70 12.51 12.62 -2.20
N CYS A 71 11.48 11.94 -1.67
CA CYS A 71 10.48 11.30 -2.51
C CYS A 71 9.82 12.32 -3.48
N PRO A 72 9.61 11.98 -4.76
CA PRO A 72 8.97 12.85 -5.72
C PRO A 72 7.61 13.36 -5.22
N LYS A 73 7.35 14.66 -5.44
CA LYS A 73 6.06 15.26 -5.14
C LYS A 73 5.22 15.38 -6.41
N PRO A 74 3.89 15.30 -6.32
CA PRO A 74 3.02 15.55 -7.46
C PRO A 74 3.27 16.94 -8.06
N THR A 75 3.42 17.02 -9.37
CA THR A 75 3.44 18.26 -10.14
C THR A 75 2.10 18.53 -10.81
N ALA A 76 1.33 17.46 -11.09
CA ALA A 76 -0.03 17.55 -11.56
C ALA A 76 -1.03 17.56 -10.40
N SER A 77 -2.12 18.29 -10.58
CA SER A 77 -3.18 18.34 -9.57
C SER A 77 -4.13 17.14 -9.68
N PHE A 78 -4.36 16.45 -8.57
CA PHE A 78 -5.37 15.38 -8.48
C PHE A 78 -6.80 15.87 -8.77
N THR A 79 -7.04 17.19 -8.77
CA THR A 79 -8.34 17.76 -9.17
C THR A 79 -8.70 17.41 -10.61
N LEU A 80 -7.72 17.20 -11.49
CA LEU A 80 -7.91 16.79 -12.88
C LEU A 80 -8.55 15.38 -12.99
N LEU A 81 -8.37 14.56 -11.98
CA LEU A 81 -8.93 13.20 -11.92
C LEU A 81 -10.33 13.12 -11.29
N LYS A 82 -10.83 14.20 -10.69
CA LYS A 82 -12.18 14.25 -10.08
C LYS A 82 -13.32 13.85 -11.03
N PRO A 83 -13.30 14.16 -12.33
CA PRO A 83 -14.31 13.67 -13.26
C PRO A 83 -14.37 12.14 -13.33
N ILE A 84 -13.22 11.45 -13.20
CA ILE A 84 -13.16 9.99 -13.19
C ILE A 84 -13.78 9.46 -11.89
N LEU A 85 -13.49 10.05 -10.73
CA LEU A 85 -14.15 9.69 -9.47
C LEU A 85 -15.67 9.88 -9.55
N LYS A 86 -16.16 10.96 -10.20
CA LYS A 86 -17.60 11.17 -10.41
C LYS A 86 -18.22 10.07 -11.29
N ARG A 87 -17.51 9.61 -12.33
CA ARG A 87 -17.94 8.47 -13.15
C ARG A 87 -17.97 7.19 -12.33
N LEU A 88 -16.91 6.93 -11.57
CA LEU A 88 -16.81 5.77 -10.69
C LEU A 88 -17.96 5.76 -9.65
N ARG A 89 -18.26 6.93 -9.07
CA ARG A 89 -19.35 7.10 -8.09
C ARG A 89 -20.72 6.70 -8.66
N ARG A 90 -20.98 6.90 -9.95
CA ARG A 90 -22.23 6.50 -10.60
C ARG A 90 -22.41 4.98 -10.66
N HIS A 91 -21.34 4.22 -10.56
CA HIS A 91 -21.38 2.76 -10.53
C HIS A 91 -21.49 2.19 -9.11
N MET A 92 -21.45 3.07 -8.10
CA MET A 92 -21.65 2.71 -6.69
C MET A 92 -23.13 2.81 -6.30
N PRO A 93 -23.60 2.06 -5.30
CA PRO A 93 -24.91 2.31 -4.69
C PRO A 93 -24.97 3.73 -4.10
N ALA A 94 -26.19 4.29 -4.03
CA ALA A 94 -26.39 5.64 -3.49
C ALA A 94 -25.83 5.76 -2.06
N LEU A 95 -26.07 4.78 -1.22
CA LEU A 95 -25.52 4.66 0.13
C LEU A 95 -24.95 3.24 0.29
N PRO A 96 -23.61 3.07 0.27
CA PRO A 96 -23.01 1.79 0.62
C PRO A 96 -23.33 1.39 2.07
N PRO A 97 -23.40 0.08 2.37
CA PRO A 97 -23.68 -0.36 3.74
C PRO A 97 -22.55 0.06 4.70
N VAL A 98 -22.93 0.34 5.95
CA VAL A 98 -22.02 0.47 7.08
C VAL A 98 -22.28 -0.72 8.00
N TRP A 99 -21.23 -1.43 8.40
CA TRP A 99 -21.37 -2.55 9.33
C TRP A 99 -21.42 -2.06 10.78
N THR A 100 -22.00 -2.87 11.63
CA THR A 100 -21.78 -2.70 13.08
C THR A 100 -20.37 -3.17 13.44
N ALA A 101 -19.91 -2.80 14.63
CA ALA A 101 -18.59 -3.25 15.11
C ALA A 101 -18.55 -4.78 15.29
N GLU A 102 -19.68 -5.38 15.69
CA GLU A 102 -19.85 -6.84 15.82
C GLU A 102 -19.77 -7.53 14.45
N GLU A 103 -20.46 -7.00 13.43
CA GLU A 103 -20.39 -7.52 12.05
C GLU A 103 -18.95 -7.47 11.52
N PHE A 104 -18.24 -6.37 11.79
CA PHE A 104 -16.82 -6.26 11.43
C PHE A 104 -15.99 -7.36 12.11
N VAL A 105 -16.14 -7.55 13.42
CA VAL A 105 -15.42 -8.58 14.19
C VAL A 105 -15.75 -9.99 13.68
N GLN A 106 -17.03 -10.27 13.42
CA GLN A 106 -17.51 -11.56 12.93
C GLN A 106 -17.01 -11.89 11.51
N SER A 107 -16.64 -10.89 10.73
CA SER A 107 -16.07 -11.08 9.38
C SER A 107 -14.68 -11.73 9.39
N TYR A 108 -14.06 -11.87 10.56
CA TYR A 108 -12.75 -12.50 10.75
C TYR A 108 -12.89 -13.85 11.47
N THR A 109 -11.86 -14.68 11.38
CA THR A 109 -11.78 -16.00 12.01
C THR A 109 -10.47 -16.17 12.79
N GLY A 110 -10.39 -17.19 13.63
CA GLY A 110 -9.18 -17.60 14.34
C GLY A 110 -8.61 -16.53 15.27
N SER A 111 -7.30 -16.43 15.36
CA SER A 111 -6.59 -15.50 16.25
C SER A 111 -6.86 -14.03 15.95
N LYS A 112 -7.13 -13.71 14.68
CA LYS A 112 -7.46 -12.34 14.27
C LYS A 112 -8.82 -11.90 14.82
N ARG A 113 -9.82 -12.78 14.79
CA ARG A 113 -11.12 -12.53 15.40
C ARG A 113 -11.00 -12.29 16.90
N LYS A 114 -10.31 -13.17 17.65
CA LYS A 114 -10.08 -13.00 19.10
C LYS A 114 -9.43 -11.65 19.43
N ARG A 115 -8.48 -11.22 18.61
CA ARG A 115 -7.85 -9.90 18.76
C ARG A 115 -8.83 -8.75 18.59
N TYR A 116 -9.76 -8.84 17.62
CA TYR A 116 -10.77 -7.81 17.41
C TYR A 116 -11.87 -7.86 18.47
N GLU A 117 -12.26 -9.04 19.00
CA GLU A 117 -13.18 -9.16 20.14
C GLU A 117 -12.63 -8.42 21.37
N ALA A 118 -11.35 -8.61 21.69
CA ALA A 118 -10.71 -7.88 22.78
C ALA A 118 -10.64 -6.36 22.54
N ALA A 119 -10.43 -5.95 21.30
CA ALA A 119 -10.41 -4.52 20.93
C ALA A 119 -11.81 -3.89 21.00
N LEU A 120 -12.85 -4.63 20.63
CA LEU A 120 -14.24 -4.17 20.74
C LEU A 120 -14.60 -3.92 22.20
N ALA A 121 -14.33 -4.88 23.10
CA ALA A 121 -14.54 -4.70 24.54
C ALA A 121 -13.75 -3.49 25.09
N ASN A 122 -12.54 -3.21 24.58
CA ASN A 122 -11.80 -2.01 24.93
C ASN A 122 -12.49 -0.73 24.44
N LEU A 123 -13.01 -0.71 23.21
CA LEU A 123 -13.75 0.44 22.66
C LEU A 123 -15.00 0.75 23.49
N GLU A 124 -15.76 -0.27 23.87
CA GLU A 124 -16.95 -0.13 24.73
C GLU A 124 -16.59 0.46 26.09
N ARG A 125 -15.49 0.01 26.68
CA ARG A 125 -15.05 0.45 28.01
C ARG A 125 -14.46 1.86 28.04
N ARG A 126 -13.65 2.27 27.05
CA ARG A 126 -12.85 3.50 27.11
C ARG A 126 -13.05 4.48 25.96
N GLY A 127 -13.82 4.09 24.97
CA GLY A 127 -13.98 4.84 23.73
C GLY A 127 -12.72 4.83 22.83
N LEU A 128 -12.87 5.41 21.66
CA LEU A 128 -11.79 5.60 20.71
C LEU A 128 -10.94 6.82 21.11
N ARG A 129 -9.60 6.69 20.97
CA ARG A 129 -8.64 7.74 21.30
C ARG A 129 -7.77 8.08 20.08
N ARG A 130 -7.28 9.31 19.97
CA ARG A 130 -6.35 9.72 18.91
C ARG A 130 -5.11 8.81 18.83
N SER A 131 -4.62 8.33 19.97
CA SER A 131 -3.48 7.39 20.05
C SER A 131 -3.76 6.02 19.42
N ASP A 132 -5.02 5.64 19.24
CA ASP A 132 -5.37 4.40 18.53
C ASP A 132 -5.05 4.51 17.04
N GLY A 133 -5.03 5.71 16.49
CA GLY A 133 -4.57 6.01 15.14
C GLY A 133 -3.06 6.06 14.96
N TYR A 134 -2.24 5.92 16.01
CA TYR A 134 -0.79 5.91 15.86
C TYR A 134 -0.28 4.60 15.26
N LEU A 135 0.76 4.71 14.41
CA LEU A 135 1.40 3.57 13.77
C LEU A 135 2.28 2.82 14.77
N LYS A 136 2.12 1.50 14.84
CA LYS A 136 2.94 0.57 15.63
C LYS A 136 3.89 -0.18 14.72
N THR A 137 4.98 0.47 14.38
CA THR A 137 5.90 0.00 13.33
C THR A 137 6.82 -1.10 13.81
N PHE A 138 7.04 -2.09 12.97
CA PHE A 138 8.03 -3.14 13.17
C PHE A 138 8.70 -3.56 11.86
N ILE A 139 9.90 -4.16 11.96
CA ILE A 139 10.62 -4.69 10.82
C ILE A 139 9.99 -6.03 10.39
N LYS A 140 9.61 -6.10 9.13
CA LYS A 140 9.05 -7.32 8.53
C LYS A 140 10.07 -8.46 8.60
N ALA A 141 9.66 -9.61 9.12
CA ALA A 141 10.49 -10.80 9.13
C ALA A 141 10.39 -11.50 7.76
N GLU A 142 11.29 -11.13 6.86
CA GLU A 142 11.39 -11.65 5.50
C GLU A 142 12.76 -12.26 5.29
N LEU A 143 12.82 -13.43 4.64
CA LEU A 143 14.06 -14.05 4.21
C LEU A 143 14.52 -13.44 2.88
N TYR A 144 15.77 -13.05 2.82
CA TYR A 144 16.42 -12.51 1.64
C TYR A 144 17.49 -13.48 1.14
N ASN A 145 17.56 -13.68 -0.16
CA ASN A 145 18.68 -14.36 -0.79
C ASN A 145 19.79 -13.35 -1.09
N GLY A 146 20.90 -13.44 -0.35
CA GLY A 146 22.03 -12.53 -0.48
C GLY A 146 22.81 -12.65 -1.80
N THR A 147 22.59 -13.72 -2.56
CA THR A 147 23.17 -13.87 -3.90
C THR A 147 22.48 -12.96 -4.93
N THR A 148 21.15 -12.85 -4.83
CA THR A 148 20.34 -12.07 -5.78
C THR A 148 20.11 -10.63 -5.32
N LYS A 149 20.03 -10.39 -3.99
CA LYS A 149 19.77 -9.06 -3.43
C LYS A 149 20.85 -8.73 -2.39
N LYS A 150 21.86 -7.99 -2.83
CA LYS A 150 22.89 -7.46 -1.94
C LYS A 150 22.32 -6.31 -1.11
N ASN A 151 22.21 -6.49 0.22
CA ASN A 151 21.82 -5.46 1.19
C ASN A 151 20.53 -4.68 0.83
N PRO A 152 19.39 -5.35 0.54
CA PRO A 152 18.14 -4.67 0.19
C PRO A 152 17.66 -3.81 1.36
N CYS A 153 16.92 -2.73 1.06
CA CYS A 153 16.32 -1.91 2.12
C CYS A 153 15.33 -2.74 2.97
N PRO A 154 15.45 -2.75 4.30
CA PRO A 154 14.52 -3.47 5.17
C PRO A 154 13.08 -2.99 4.95
N ARG A 155 12.11 -3.90 4.99
CA ARG A 155 10.68 -3.54 4.91
C ARG A 155 10.11 -3.32 6.31
N ILE A 156 9.25 -2.32 6.44
CA ILE A 156 8.49 -2.04 7.65
C ILE A 156 7.02 -2.35 7.45
N ILE A 157 6.36 -2.76 8.53
CA ILE A 157 4.91 -2.89 8.60
C ILE A 157 4.42 -1.86 9.62
N GLN A 158 3.38 -1.12 9.29
CA GLN A 158 2.90 0.03 10.02
C GLN A 158 1.41 -0.09 10.38
N PRO A 159 1.01 -1.08 11.20
CA PRO A 159 -0.38 -1.22 11.62
C PRO A 159 -0.76 -0.14 12.61
N ARG A 160 -2.04 0.21 12.63
CA ARG A 160 -2.68 0.93 13.71
C ARG A 160 -3.24 -0.03 14.75
N THR A 161 -3.85 0.48 15.82
CA THR A 161 -4.46 -0.41 16.80
C THR A 161 -5.69 -1.14 16.20
N PRO A 162 -6.04 -2.31 16.75
CA PRO A 162 -7.27 -3.00 16.35
C PRO A 162 -8.53 -2.16 16.60
N GLU A 163 -8.53 -1.31 17.62
CA GLU A 163 -9.61 -0.37 17.92
C GLU A 163 -9.84 0.63 16.77
N TYR A 164 -8.77 1.24 16.28
CA TYR A 164 -8.85 2.09 15.09
C TYR A 164 -9.34 1.32 13.87
N ASN A 165 -8.84 0.10 13.68
CA ASN A 165 -9.23 -0.74 12.54
C ASN A 165 -10.72 -1.13 12.58
N ILE A 166 -11.32 -1.33 13.77
CA ILE A 166 -12.77 -1.51 13.90
C ILE A 166 -13.48 -0.23 13.49
N ALA A 167 -13.09 0.92 14.07
CA ALA A 167 -13.77 2.19 13.85
C ALA A 167 -13.81 2.64 12.39
N VAL A 168 -12.71 2.44 11.64
CA VAL A 168 -12.66 2.79 10.20
C VAL A 168 -13.16 1.65 9.32
N GLY A 169 -12.98 0.41 9.77
CA GLY A 169 -13.29 -0.79 8.99
C GLY A 169 -14.78 -1.04 8.80
N VAL A 170 -15.64 -0.56 9.71
CA VAL A 170 -17.11 -0.65 9.57
C VAL A 170 -17.62 0.07 8.32
N TYR A 171 -16.90 1.09 7.84
CA TYR A 171 -17.17 1.80 6.58
C TYR A 171 -16.45 1.14 5.40
N LEU A 172 -15.15 0.87 5.54
CA LEU A 172 -14.28 0.48 4.42
C LEU A 172 -14.49 -0.96 3.97
N ARG A 173 -14.70 -1.91 4.90
CA ARG A 173 -14.82 -3.33 4.55
C ARG A 173 -16.03 -3.65 3.67
N PRO A 174 -17.24 -3.19 3.97
CA PRO A 174 -18.39 -3.43 3.11
C PRO A 174 -18.29 -2.69 1.76
N MET A 175 -17.55 -1.57 1.71
CA MET A 175 -17.36 -0.77 0.51
C MET A 175 -16.35 -1.39 -0.47
N GLU A 176 -15.35 -2.10 0.01
CA GLU A 176 -14.20 -2.58 -0.78
C GLU A 176 -14.62 -3.32 -2.07
N LYS A 177 -15.45 -4.35 -1.96
CA LYS A 177 -15.92 -5.12 -3.12
C LYS A 177 -16.81 -4.32 -4.07
N LEU A 178 -17.54 -3.34 -3.54
CA LEU A 178 -18.37 -2.45 -4.35
C LEU A 178 -17.52 -1.53 -5.21
N VAL A 179 -16.43 -1.00 -4.65
CA VAL A 179 -15.47 -0.17 -5.38
C VAL A 179 -14.79 -0.99 -6.49
N TYR A 180 -14.36 -2.22 -6.21
CA TYR A 180 -13.75 -3.09 -7.22
C TYR A 180 -14.70 -3.35 -8.41
N LYS A 181 -15.96 -3.67 -8.12
CA LYS A 181 -16.98 -3.82 -9.17
C LYS A 181 -17.28 -2.52 -9.92
N ALA A 182 -17.21 -1.38 -9.24
CA ALA A 182 -17.40 -0.08 -9.87
C ALA A 182 -16.24 0.25 -10.82
N ILE A 183 -15.00 -0.12 -10.46
CA ILE A 183 -13.83 -0.02 -11.33
C ILE A 183 -14.01 -0.90 -12.56
N ASP A 184 -14.39 -2.16 -12.41
CA ASP A 184 -14.68 -3.05 -13.56
C ASP A 184 -15.70 -2.43 -14.52
N ARG A 185 -16.76 -1.83 -13.99
CA ARG A 185 -17.78 -1.12 -14.81
C ARG A 185 -17.25 0.14 -15.49
N LEU A 186 -16.36 0.88 -14.82
CA LEU A 186 -15.71 2.07 -15.39
C LEU A 186 -14.87 1.71 -16.61
N PHE A 187 -14.16 0.59 -16.55
CA PHE A 187 -13.32 0.09 -17.63
C PHE A 187 -14.10 -0.70 -18.70
N GLY A 188 -15.32 -1.13 -18.38
CA GLY A 188 -16.14 -1.98 -19.25
C GLY A 188 -15.62 -3.42 -19.37
N SER A 189 -14.74 -3.85 -18.48
CA SER A 189 -14.13 -5.18 -18.45
C SER A 189 -13.73 -5.55 -17.02
N HIS A 190 -13.40 -6.81 -16.76
CA HIS A 190 -12.92 -7.27 -15.45
C HIS A 190 -11.46 -6.86 -15.23
N VAL A 191 -11.23 -5.92 -14.35
CA VAL A 191 -9.92 -5.29 -14.09
C VAL A 191 -9.31 -5.76 -12.78
N VAL A 192 -10.11 -5.76 -11.68
CA VAL A 192 -9.57 -5.94 -10.34
C VAL A 192 -9.51 -7.41 -9.97
N LEU A 193 -8.32 -7.99 -10.01
CA LEU A 193 -8.07 -9.42 -9.73
C LEU A 193 -7.91 -9.73 -8.24
N LYS A 194 -7.98 -8.74 -7.37
CA LYS A 194 -7.67 -8.83 -5.93
C LYS A 194 -8.47 -9.87 -5.16
N CYS A 195 -9.71 -10.14 -5.58
CA CYS A 195 -10.58 -11.13 -4.93
C CYS A 195 -10.68 -12.44 -5.70
N ASP A 196 -9.99 -12.58 -6.82
CA ASP A 196 -10.08 -13.76 -7.67
C ASP A 196 -9.12 -14.86 -7.21
N ASN A 197 -9.55 -16.10 -7.37
CA ASN A 197 -8.68 -17.24 -7.23
C ASN A 197 -7.74 -17.38 -8.46
N MET A 198 -6.74 -18.23 -8.35
CA MET A 198 -5.72 -18.42 -9.39
C MET A 198 -6.31 -18.84 -10.75
N TRP A 199 -7.34 -19.68 -10.74
CA TRP A 199 -8.00 -20.15 -11.97
C TRP A 199 -8.69 -19.00 -12.71
N LYS A 200 -9.47 -18.22 -11.99
CA LYS A 200 -10.20 -17.08 -12.58
C LYS A 200 -9.24 -15.99 -13.10
N ARG A 201 -8.12 -15.77 -12.39
CA ARG A 201 -7.05 -14.87 -12.87
C ARG A 201 -6.49 -15.37 -14.20
N ALA A 202 -6.13 -16.66 -14.27
CA ALA A 202 -5.61 -17.28 -15.49
C ALA A 202 -6.60 -17.20 -16.65
N GLU A 203 -7.89 -17.48 -16.42
CA GLU A 203 -8.96 -17.35 -17.42
C GLU A 203 -9.08 -15.92 -17.94
N THR A 204 -9.06 -14.92 -17.06
CA THR A 204 -9.12 -13.51 -17.44
C THR A 204 -7.93 -13.12 -18.31
N ILE A 205 -6.70 -13.50 -17.90
CA ILE A 205 -5.47 -13.22 -18.65
C ILE A 205 -5.52 -13.89 -20.02
N ALA A 206 -5.89 -15.18 -20.10
CA ALA A 206 -5.99 -15.91 -21.36
C ALA A 206 -7.06 -15.32 -22.29
N SER A 207 -8.19 -14.90 -21.73
CA SER A 207 -9.25 -14.24 -22.48
C SER A 207 -8.76 -12.94 -23.12
N TYR A 208 -8.10 -12.07 -22.32
CA TYR A 208 -7.58 -10.80 -22.85
C TYR A 208 -6.48 -11.00 -23.88
N TRP A 209 -5.59 -11.98 -23.65
CA TRP A 209 -4.57 -12.33 -24.62
C TRP A 209 -5.16 -12.73 -25.99
N SER A 210 -6.25 -13.50 -25.98
CA SER A 210 -6.88 -14.01 -27.20
C SER A 210 -7.68 -12.95 -27.99
N GLU A 211 -7.92 -11.76 -27.42
CA GLU A 211 -8.60 -10.66 -28.11
C GLU A 211 -7.71 -9.96 -29.15
N PHE A 212 -6.42 -10.17 -29.11
CA PHE A 212 -5.43 -9.52 -29.98
C PHE A 212 -4.86 -10.53 -31.00
N LYS A 213 -4.49 -10.04 -32.17
CA LYS A 213 -3.88 -10.85 -33.24
C LYS A 213 -2.41 -11.13 -32.94
N GLU A 214 -1.68 -10.08 -32.59
CA GLU A 214 -0.29 -10.15 -32.11
C GLU A 214 -0.24 -9.51 -30.71
N PRO A 215 -0.66 -10.24 -29.67
CA PRO A 215 -0.77 -9.70 -28.34
C PRO A 215 0.60 -9.37 -27.75
N ALA A 216 0.66 -8.26 -27.05
CA ALA A 216 1.77 -7.90 -26.18
C ALA A 216 1.21 -7.59 -24.79
N PHE A 217 1.94 -7.99 -23.76
CA PHE A 217 1.66 -7.67 -22.37
C PHE A 217 2.76 -6.78 -21.82
N VAL A 218 2.36 -5.73 -21.13
CA VAL A 218 3.24 -4.76 -20.50
C VAL A 218 2.95 -4.75 -19.02
N GLY A 219 3.89 -5.21 -18.21
CA GLY A 219 3.87 -5.08 -16.76
C GLY A 219 4.16 -3.65 -16.34
N LEU A 220 3.47 -3.18 -15.32
CA LEU A 220 3.70 -1.90 -14.70
C LEU A 220 4.07 -2.14 -13.24
N ASP A 221 5.31 -1.83 -12.85
CA ASP A 221 5.79 -1.89 -11.47
C ASP A 221 5.94 -0.47 -10.90
N ALA A 222 5.15 -0.18 -9.88
CA ALA A 222 5.23 1.09 -9.17
C ALA A 222 6.27 0.99 -8.05
N SER A 223 7.43 1.60 -8.26
CA SER A 223 8.51 1.61 -7.29
C SER A 223 8.03 2.14 -5.94
N ARG A 224 7.99 1.27 -4.91
CA ARG A 224 7.61 1.63 -3.54
C ARG A 224 6.32 2.46 -3.48
N PHE A 225 5.25 1.98 -4.07
CA PHE A 225 3.96 2.68 -4.21
C PHE A 225 3.50 3.36 -2.92
N ASP A 226 3.54 2.65 -1.79
CA ASP A 226 3.14 3.18 -0.47
C ASP A 226 3.92 4.45 -0.08
N GLN A 227 5.23 4.50 -0.38
CA GLN A 227 6.09 5.65 -0.12
C GLN A 227 5.71 6.86 -0.98
N HIS A 228 5.36 6.62 -2.24
CA HIS A 228 5.00 7.66 -3.22
C HIS A 228 3.57 8.17 -3.07
N THR A 229 2.74 7.53 -2.22
CA THR A 229 1.38 8.00 -1.94
C THR A 229 1.43 9.28 -1.11
N SER A 230 1.44 10.42 -1.77
CA SER A 230 1.51 11.74 -1.15
C SER A 230 0.27 12.08 -0.32
N LYS A 231 0.32 13.19 0.43
CA LYS A 231 -0.85 13.69 1.16
C LYS A 231 -2.00 14.02 0.21
N GLU A 232 -1.70 14.63 -0.92
CA GLU A 232 -2.66 14.97 -1.97
C GLU A 232 -3.31 13.71 -2.57
N ALA A 233 -2.54 12.63 -2.75
CA ALA A 233 -3.06 11.34 -3.19
C ALA A 233 -4.00 10.73 -2.16
N LEU A 234 -3.65 10.77 -0.86
CA LEU A 234 -4.54 10.33 0.22
C LEU A 234 -5.80 11.18 0.31
N GLU A 235 -5.70 12.51 0.16
CA GLU A 235 -6.86 13.40 0.13
C GLU A 235 -7.78 13.11 -1.06
N PHE A 236 -7.22 12.83 -2.21
CA PHE A 236 -7.96 12.42 -3.39
C PHE A 236 -8.71 11.11 -3.16
N GLU A 237 -8.06 10.09 -2.65
CA GLU A 237 -8.67 8.81 -2.29
C GLU A 237 -9.78 8.99 -1.26
N HIS A 238 -9.48 9.69 -0.16
CA HIS A 238 -10.42 9.91 0.94
C HIS A 238 -11.65 10.70 0.47
N SER A 239 -11.48 11.66 -0.45
CA SER A 239 -12.60 12.40 -1.01
C SER A 239 -13.62 11.51 -1.73
N PHE A 240 -13.19 10.36 -2.26
CA PHE A 240 -14.10 9.38 -2.84
C PHE A 240 -14.90 8.66 -1.75
N TYR A 241 -14.27 8.28 -0.65
CA TYR A 241 -14.96 7.63 0.47
C TYR A 241 -15.93 8.57 1.18
N GLU A 242 -15.54 9.82 1.39
CA GLU A 242 -16.36 10.86 2.02
C GLU A 242 -17.61 11.23 1.19
N GLN A 243 -17.58 11.05 -0.13
CA GLN A 243 -18.76 11.20 -0.98
C GLN A 243 -19.82 10.09 -0.75
N MET A 244 -19.45 8.99 -0.12
CA MET A 244 -20.34 7.87 0.16
C MET A 244 -20.86 7.88 1.59
N HIS A 245 -20.08 8.39 2.52
CA HIS A 245 -20.41 8.47 3.93
C HIS A 245 -19.99 9.82 4.49
N SER A 246 -20.96 10.69 4.78
CA SER A 246 -20.74 12.02 5.36
C SER A 246 -20.62 12.05 6.88
N ASP A 247 -20.24 10.91 7.50
CA ASP A 247 -20.06 10.80 8.96
C ASP A 247 -18.82 11.60 9.38
N PRO A 248 -18.94 12.58 10.31
CA PRO A 248 -17.80 13.36 10.79
C PRO A 248 -16.70 12.51 11.43
N LEU A 249 -17.07 11.43 12.14
CA LEU A 249 -16.10 10.51 12.74
C LEU A 249 -15.27 9.81 11.63
N PHE A 250 -15.93 9.34 10.58
CA PHE A 250 -15.24 8.69 9.46
C PHE A 250 -14.24 9.65 8.79
N SER A 251 -14.65 10.88 8.53
CA SER A 251 -13.77 11.92 7.97
C SER A 251 -12.57 12.23 8.90
N GLU A 252 -12.79 12.21 10.23
CA GLU A 252 -11.71 12.40 11.19
C GLU A 252 -10.72 11.22 11.18
N LEU A 253 -11.22 9.99 11.14
CA LEU A 253 -10.39 8.80 11.05
C LEU A 253 -9.53 8.78 9.78
N LEU A 254 -10.08 9.19 8.64
CA LEU A 254 -9.33 9.34 7.40
C LEU A 254 -8.26 10.44 7.50
N ARG A 255 -8.55 11.56 8.17
CA ARG A 255 -7.53 12.61 8.43
C ARG A 255 -6.35 12.09 9.24
N TRP A 256 -6.56 11.16 10.18
CA TRP A 256 -5.47 10.55 10.95
C TRP A 256 -4.49 9.73 10.09
N GLN A 257 -4.88 9.36 8.86
CA GLN A 257 -4.00 8.72 7.89
C GLN A 257 -3.14 9.70 7.08
N ARG A 258 -3.42 11.00 7.11
CA ARG A 258 -2.70 12.03 6.34
C ARG A 258 -1.52 12.60 7.12
N ASP A 259 -1.70 12.87 8.42
CA ASP A 259 -0.68 13.38 9.34
C ASP A 259 -0.39 12.33 10.41
N GLN A 260 0.63 11.54 10.18
CA GLN A 260 0.85 10.30 10.88
C GLN A 260 1.94 10.43 11.95
N VAL A 261 1.67 9.86 13.12
CA VAL A 261 2.64 9.65 14.20
C VAL A 261 2.87 8.17 14.34
N GLY A 262 4.13 7.75 14.29
CA GLY A 262 4.50 6.36 14.43
C GLY A 262 5.48 6.13 15.58
N PHE A 263 5.40 4.93 16.13
CA PHE A 263 6.33 4.41 17.15
C PHE A 263 6.85 3.05 16.67
N ALA A 264 8.16 2.91 16.70
CA ALA A 264 8.86 1.67 16.40
C ALA A 264 9.57 1.20 17.68
N ASN A 265 8.97 0.20 18.33
CA ASN A 265 9.56 -0.40 19.54
C ASN A 265 10.41 -1.59 19.11
N MET A 266 11.73 -1.41 19.20
CA MET A 266 12.71 -2.40 18.82
C MET A 266 13.24 -3.15 20.05
N CYS A 267 14.02 -4.20 19.85
CA CYS A 267 14.57 -4.97 20.97
C CYS A 267 15.62 -4.19 21.78
N ASP A 268 16.24 -3.18 21.17
CA ASP A 268 17.32 -2.37 21.75
C ASP A 268 16.96 -0.89 21.90
N GLY A 269 15.69 -0.51 21.79
CA GLY A 269 15.23 0.85 21.98
C GLY A 269 13.93 1.19 21.26
N SER A 270 13.57 2.47 21.29
CA SER A 270 12.34 2.97 20.68
C SER A 270 12.59 4.18 19.81
N ILE A 271 11.84 4.30 18.74
CA ILE A 271 11.87 5.44 17.83
C ILE A 271 10.47 6.03 17.74
N LYS A 272 10.36 7.36 17.79
CA LYS A 272 9.17 8.12 17.42
C LYS A 272 9.44 8.84 16.10
N TYR A 273 8.47 8.83 15.21
CA TYR A 273 8.57 9.55 13.95
C TYR A 273 7.24 10.19 13.57
N LYS A 274 7.30 11.17 12.65
CA LYS A 274 6.12 11.81 12.06
C LYS A 274 6.29 11.81 10.55
N VAL A 275 5.26 11.45 9.82
CA VAL A 275 5.26 11.52 8.36
C VAL A 275 3.95 12.12 7.86
N GLU A 276 4.06 13.04 6.92
CA GLU A 276 2.94 13.62 6.20
C GLU A 276 2.77 12.87 4.87
N GLY A 277 1.55 12.45 4.59
CA GLY A 277 1.34 11.50 3.47
C GLY A 277 1.92 10.13 3.78
N CYS A 278 2.42 9.43 2.78
CA CYS A 278 2.80 8.03 2.80
C CYS A 278 1.66 7.08 3.19
N ARG A 279 1.42 6.08 2.39
CA ARG A 279 0.49 5.03 2.79
C ARG A 279 1.12 4.15 3.86
N ALA A 280 0.45 3.99 4.99
CA ALA A 280 0.89 3.00 5.96
C ALA A 280 0.51 1.59 5.48
N SER A 281 1.51 0.72 5.31
CA SER A 281 1.34 -0.65 4.79
C SER A 281 0.48 -1.58 5.67
N GLY A 282 -0.05 -1.10 6.76
CA GLY A 282 -0.96 -1.82 7.68
C GLY A 282 -2.32 -1.17 7.84
N ASP A 283 -2.63 -0.13 7.09
CA ASP A 283 -3.95 0.52 7.09
C ASP A 283 -5.03 -0.39 6.51
N MET A 284 -6.25 -0.24 6.98
CA MET A 284 -7.39 -1.04 6.55
C MET A 284 -7.68 -0.87 5.05
N ASN A 285 -7.43 0.31 4.51
CA ASN A 285 -7.65 0.68 3.11
C ASN A 285 -6.40 0.57 2.24
N THR A 286 -5.29 -0.02 2.70
CA THR A 286 -4.07 -0.13 1.86
C THR A 286 -4.37 -0.78 0.51
N ALA A 287 -4.99 -1.96 0.49
CA ALA A 287 -5.33 -2.64 -0.75
C ALA A 287 -6.35 -1.86 -1.59
N LEU A 288 -7.43 -1.38 -0.96
CA LEU A 288 -8.49 -0.62 -1.62
C LEU A 288 -7.97 0.68 -2.23
N GLY A 289 -7.17 1.44 -1.48
CA GLY A 289 -6.62 2.71 -1.91
C GLY A 289 -5.58 2.56 -3.02
N ASN A 290 -4.70 1.54 -2.93
CA ASN A 290 -3.72 1.27 -3.99
C ASN A 290 -4.44 0.91 -5.30
N VAL A 291 -5.44 0.02 -5.25
CA VAL A 291 -6.29 -0.30 -6.41
C VAL A 291 -6.95 0.95 -6.98
N LEU A 292 -7.59 1.76 -6.12
CA LEU A 292 -8.33 2.96 -6.56
C LEU A 292 -7.42 3.96 -7.26
N ILE A 293 -6.32 4.33 -6.62
CA ILE A 293 -5.37 5.32 -7.17
C ILE A 293 -4.76 4.80 -8.47
N MET A 294 -4.25 3.56 -8.46
CA MET A 294 -3.59 2.98 -9.62
C MET A 294 -4.54 2.86 -10.81
N CYS A 295 -5.77 2.36 -10.58
CA CYS A 295 -6.77 2.25 -11.64
C CYS A 295 -7.20 3.61 -12.19
N VAL A 296 -7.36 4.63 -11.34
CA VAL A 296 -7.75 5.97 -11.81
C VAL A 296 -6.65 6.64 -12.61
N LEU A 297 -5.39 6.56 -12.16
CA LEU A 297 -4.24 7.10 -12.88
C LEU A 297 -4.07 6.44 -14.25
N THR A 298 -4.09 5.11 -14.27
CA THR A 298 -3.92 4.35 -15.51
C THR A 298 -5.12 4.55 -16.46
N TYR A 299 -6.36 4.56 -15.93
CA TYR A 299 -7.54 4.87 -16.74
C TYR A 299 -7.46 6.26 -17.38
N ASN A 300 -6.97 7.27 -16.64
CA ASN A 300 -6.82 8.62 -17.18
C ASN A 300 -5.86 8.67 -18.37
N TYR A 301 -4.84 7.82 -18.38
CA TYR A 301 -3.92 7.71 -19.51
C TYR A 301 -4.54 6.92 -20.68
N LEU A 302 -5.10 5.75 -20.38
CA LEU A 302 -5.55 4.80 -21.40
C LEU A 302 -6.81 5.23 -22.16
N LYS A 303 -7.73 5.95 -21.50
CA LYS A 303 -9.09 6.26 -22.05
C LYS A 303 -9.09 7.01 -23.38
N ASP A 304 -8.02 7.75 -23.68
CA ASP A 304 -7.89 8.59 -24.87
C ASP A 304 -6.95 7.99 -25.92
N LEU A 305 -6.42 6.78 -25.70
CA LEU A 305 -5.53 6.12 -26.67
C LEU A 305 -6.32 5.64 -27.91
N PRO A 306 -5.76 5.79 -29.11
CA PRO A 306 -6.42 5.40 -30.36
C PRO A 306 -6.26 3.92 -30.70
N CYS A 307 -6.10 3.05 -29.69
CA CYS A 307 -5.92 1.62 -29.85
C CYS A 307 -6.79 0.81 -28.87
N THR A 308 -6.98 -0.45 -29.16
CA THR A 308 -7.63 -1.39 -28.25
C THR A 308 -6.63 -1.81 -27.16
N TRP A 309 -7.10 -1.81 -25.92
CA TRP A 309 -6.32 -2.26 -24.77
C TRP A 309 -7.20 -3.00 -23.76
N ARG A 310 -6.56 -3.85 -22.95
CA ARG A 310 -7.13 -4.42 -21.74
C ARG A 310 -6.20 -4.16 -20.59
N PHE A 311 -6.77 -4.00 -19.40
CA PHE A 311 -6.01 -3.69 -18.18
C PHE A 311 -6.39 -4.65 -17.07
N ILE A 312 -5.40 -5.07 -16.29
CA ILE A 312 -5.59 -5.87 -15.07
C ILE A 312 -4.82 -5.24 -13.92
N ASN A 313 -5.36 -5.36 -12.70
CA ASN A 313 -4.78 -4.78 -11.50
C ASN A 313 -4.89 -5.71 -10.29
N ASP A 314 -3.83 -5.81 -9.51
CA ASP A 314 -3.79 -6.49 -8.19
C ASP A 314 -3.19 -5.59 -7.10
N GLY A 315 -3.61 -4.34 -7.03
CA GLY A 315 -3.09 -3.34 -6.09
C GLY A 315 -2.17 -2.34 -6.78
N ASP A 316 -0.93 -2.32 -6.38
CA ASP A 316 0.18 -1.61 -7.04
C ASP A 316 0.71 -2.37 -8.27
N ASP A 317 0.57 -3.69 -8.29
CA ASP A 317 0.92 -4.51 -9.45
C ASP A 317 -0.18 -4.45 -10.50
N CYS A 318 0.17 -4.18 -11.77
CA CYS A 318 -0.81 -4.16 -12.86
C CYS A 318 -0.16 -4.43 -14.22
N GLY A 319 -1.00 -4.63 -15.23
CA GLY A 319 -0.53 -4.88 -16.59
C GLY A 319 -1.55 -4.53 -17.66
N ILE A 320 -1.04 -4.26 -18.84
CA ILE A 320 -1.79 -3.83 -20.01
C ILE A 320 -1.55 -4.79 -21.16
N PHE A 321 -2.63 -5.20 -21.82
CA PHE A 321 -2.59 -5.94 -23.07
C PHE A 321 -2.92 -4.99 -24.23
N VAL A 322 -2.12 -5.06 -25.29
CA VAL A 322 -2.29 -4.30 -26.53
C VAL A 322 -1.85 -5.12 -27.73
N GLU A 323 -2.15 -4.67 -28.94
CA GLU A 323 -1.46 -5.18 -30.13
C GLU A 323 0.02 -4.77 -30.09
N LYS A 324 0.91 -5.65 -30.52
CA LYS A 324 2.37 -5.41 -30.56
C LYS A 324 2.75 -4.11 -31.28
N LYS A 325 2.03 -3.79 -32.37
CA LYS A 325 2.22 -2.55 -33.13
C LYS A 325 1.89 -1.28 -32.33
N ASP A 326 1.06 -1.39 -31.31
CA ASP A 326 0.53 -0.28 -30.51
C ASP A 326 1.33 -0.03 -29.20
N LEU A 327 2.38 -0.82 -28.94
CA LEU A 327 3.25 -0.68 -27.74
C LEU A 327 3.79 0.74 -27.56
N HIS A 328 4.08 1.45 -28.65
CA HIS A 328 4.62 2.80 -28.60
C HIS A 328 3.69 3.80 -27.91
N TYR A 329 2.38 3.56 -27.90
CA TYR A 329 1.42 4.40 -27.16
C TYR A 329 1.58 4.32 -25.63
N LEU A 330 2.22 3.27 -25.10
CA LEU A 330 2.39 3.09 -23.66
C LEU A 330 3.66 3.76 -23.11
N SER A 331 4.56 4.24 -23.97
CA SER A 331 5.83 4.84 -23.58
C SER A 331 5.71 6.08 -22.67
N GLY A 332 4.58 6.76 -22.70
CA GLY A 332 4.30 7.94 -21.85
C GLY A 332 3.80 7.63 -20.44
N ILE A 333 3.51 6.36 -20.12
CA ILE A 333 2.99 5.97 -18.80
C ILE A 333 3.89 6.38 -17.64
N PRO A 334 5.23 6.16 -17.68
CA PRO A 334 6.09 6.57 -16.57
C PRO A 334 6.03 8.07 -16.30
N ALA A 335 6.09 8.89 -17.32
CA ALA A 335 6.00 10.35 -17.18
C ALA A 335 4.63 10.80 -16.66
N HIS A 336 3.54 10.15 -17.11
CA HIS A 336 2.20 10.42 -16.62
C HIS A 336 2.05 10.11 -15.12
N HIS A 337 2.52 8.95 -14.66
CA HIS A 337 2.43 8.57 -13.25
C HIS A 337 3.36 9.43 -12.38
N LEU A 338 4.56 9.76 -12.89
CA LEU A 338 5.50 10.64 -12.19
C LEU A 338 4.92 12.05 -11.96
N ALA A 339 4.11 12.56 -12.88
CA ALA A 339 3.41 13.82 -12.70
C ALA A 339 2.48 13.82 -11.47
N TYR A 340 2.00 12.64 -11.05
CA TYR A 340 1.24 12.43 -9.81
C TYR A 340 2.10 11.92 -8.64
N GLY A 341 3.41 11.93 -8.79
CA GLY A 341 4.37 11.55 -7.75
C GLY A 341 4.74 10.07 -7.69
N TYR A 342 4.33 9.24 -8.66
CA TYR A 342 4.62 7.80 -8.68
C TYR A 342 5.69 7.47 -9.70
N GLU A 343 6.78 6.86 -9.24
CA GLU A 343 7.81 6.29 -10.13
C GLU A 343 7.31 4.94 -10.66
N MET A 344 7.18 4.85 -11.98
CA MET A 344 6.65 3.68 -12.68
C MET A 344 7.70 3.11 -13.62
N GLU A 345 7.96 1.81 -13.50
CA GLU A 345 8.77 1.04 -14.43
C GLU A 345 7.86 0.24 -15.37
N ILE A 346 8.26 0.14 -16.63
CA ILE A 346 7.59 -0.68 -17.66
C ILE A 346 8.45 -1.93 -17.86
N GLU A 347 7.83 -3.11 -17.71
CA GLU A 347 8.45 -4.44 -17.88
C GLU A 347 7.94 -5.16 -19.13
#